data_2242c3b8794d8b6a7b00984046c43fd4
#
_entry.id   2242c3b8794d8b6a7b00984046c43fd4
#
_cell.length_a   1.000
_cell.length_b   1.000
_cell.length_c   1.000
_cell.angle_alpha   90.00
_cell.angle_beta   90.00
_cell.angle_gamma   90.00
#
_symmetry.space_group_name_H-M   'P 1'
#
loop_
_entity.id
_entity.type
_entity.pdbx_description
1 polymer ?
#
loop_
_entity_poly.entity_id
_entity_poly.type
_entity_poly.pdbx_seq_one_letter_code
_entity_poly.pdbx_strand_id
1 'polypeptide(L)'
;MSVITSQLQVSGESFQQNAAAMRTVVEDLRRTLAQTALGGSEAARAKHSARGKLLVRERIDALLDPGSALLEIAPLAAHGMYDDQVPCAGVVAGIGRVSGVECVIVANDATVKGGTYYPMTVKKHLRAQEIAQQNRLPCIYLVDSGGAFLPLQDEVFPDRDHFGRIFYNQANLSANGIPQIACVMGSCTAGGAYVPAMSDETVIVREQGTIFLGGPPLVKAATGEEVSAEELGGADVHTRISGVADHFADNDLQALARVRAIIAQLNWRKPAASLALQAPLPPRYAADELYGVIPADTRKPFDVREVIARIVDDSQLDEFKPRYGSTLVTGFAHVHGYPVGIIANNGILFSESALKGAHFIELCTQRGIPLVFLQNITGFMVGRKYEHGGIAKDGAKLVMAVACAKVPKFTVVIGGSFGAGNYGMCGRAYSPNFLWMWPNARIGVMGGEQAASVLATVRRDGIEAKGGAWSGEEEAAFKAPIRAQFEQQGHPYYASARLWDDGIIDPADTRRVLGLGLSAALNAPIETTRFGVFRM
;
A
#
# COMPACT_ATOMS: atom_id res chain seq x y z
N MET A 1 7.15 -28.79 11.72
CA MET A 1 7.07 -27.45 12.32
C MET A 1 6.85 -27.59 13.81
N SER A 2 7.49 -26.74 14.62
CA SER A 2 7.27 -26.70 16.07
C SER A 2 6.29 -25.60 16.42
N VAL A 3 5.46 -25.82 17.43
CA VAL A 3 4.56 -24.79 17.97
C VAL A 3 5.38 -23.80 18.77
N ILE A 4 5.19 -22.49 18.49
CA ILE A 4 5.77 -21.44 19.32
C ILE A 4 4.98 -21.38 20.63
N THR A 5 5.67 -21.60 21.74
CA THR A 5 5.08 -21.42 23.07
C THR A 5 5.32 -20.00 23.54
N SER A 6 4.23 -19.23 23.70
CA SER A 6 4.31 -17.85 24.19
C SER A 6 4.89 -17.78 25.59
N GLN A 7 5.79 -16.83 25.81
CA GLN A 7 6.37 -16.50 27.10
C GLN A 7 5.72 -15.26 27.72
N LEU A 8 4.72 -14.67 27.05
CA LEU A 8 4.06 -13.46 27.52
C LEU A 8 3.06 -13.79 28.63
N GLN A 9 3.12 -13.00 29.67
CA GLN A 9 2.11 -12.99 30.73
C GLN A 9 1.04 -11.95 30.39
N VAL A 10 -0.01 -12.37 29.71
CA VAL A 10 -1.09 -11.48 29.22
C VAL A 10 -1.76 -10.70 30.36
N SER A 11 -1.84 -11.27 31.56
CA SER A 11 -2.35 -10.57 32.76
C SER A 11 -1.31 -9.68 33.47
N GLY A 12 -0.05 -9.71 33.01
CA GLY A 12 1.05 -8.94 33.61
C GLY A 12 0.91 -7.44 33.35
N GLU A 13 1.32 -6.63 34.32
CA GLU A 13 1.21 -5.17 34.28
C GLU A 13 1.89 -4.57 33.01
N SER A 14 3.10 -5.01 32.70
CA SER A 14 3.84 -4.53 31.52
C SER A 14 3.09 -4.81 30.22
N PHE A 15 2.51 -6.01 30.07
CA PHE A 15 1.70 -6.36 28.90
C PHE A 15 0.47 -5.47 28.81
N GLN A 16 -0.23 -5.25 29.91
CA GLN A 16 -1.44 -4.43 29.97
C GLN A 16 -1.15 -2.95 29.65
N GLN A 17 -0.02 -2.43 30.14
CA GLN A 17 0.45 -1.07 29.80
C GLN A 17 0.74 -0.94 28.31
N ASN A 18 1.46 -1.89 27.71
CA ASN A 18 1.74 -1.90 26.27
C ASN A 18 0.44 -1.99 25.45
N ALA A 19 -0.47 -2.89 25.86
CA ALA A 19 -1.75 -3.07 25.19
C ALA A 19 -2.62 -1.81 25.26
N ALA A 20 -2.63 -1.11 26.38
CA ALA A 20 -3.36 0.14 26.53
C ALA A 20 -2.79 1.24 25.61
N ALA A 21 -1.46 1.38 25.55
CA ALA A 21 -0.79 2.33 24.68
C ALA A 21 -1.09 2.03 23.18
N MET A 22 -1.01 0.76 22.77
CA MET A 22 -1.31 0.36 21.41
C MET A 22 -2.78 0.60 21.05
N ARG A 23 -3.72 0.26 21.96
CA ARG A 23 -5.15 0.53 21.75
C ARG A 23 -5.43 2.01 21.51
N THR A 24 -4.76 2.91 22.22
CA THR A 24 -4.92 4.34 22.02
C THR A 24 -4.59 4.77 20.58
N VAL A 25 -3.47 4.30 20.02
CA VAL A 25 -3.10 4.63 18.62
C VAL A 25 -3.95 3.90 17.60
N VAL A 26 -4.45 2.70 17.91
CA VAL A 26 -5.40 1.96 17.06
C VAL A 26 -6.78 2.65 17.03
N GLU A 27 -7.27 3.12 18.15
CA GLU A 27 -8.53 3.88 18.22
C GLU A 27 -8.43 5.19 17.45
N ASP A 28 -7.31 5.90 17.57
CA ASP A 28 -7.02 7.08 16.76
C ASP A 28 -7.02 6.77 15.26
N LEU A 29 -6.34 5.69 14.85
CA LEU A 29 -6.34 5.21 13.47
C LEU A 29 -7.76 4.91 12.96
N ARG A 30 -8.56 4.17 13.74
CA ARG A 30 -9.94 3.82 13.38
C ARG A 30 -10.81 5.06 13.20
N ARG A 31 -10.67 6.05 14.10
CA ARG A 31 -11.37 7.33 14.00
C ARG A 31 -10.96 8.08 12.74
N THR A 32 -9.67 8.17 12.45
CA THR A 32 -9.12 8.85 11.28
C THR A 32 -9.57 8.19 9.98
N LEU A 33 -9.54 6.85 9.92
CA LEU A 33 -10.05 6.09 8.78
C LEU A 33 -11.55 6.30 8.56
N ALA A 34 -12.35 6.28 9.63
CA ALA A 34 -13.79 6.53 9.56
C ALA A 34 -14.09 7.94 9.05
N GLN A 35 -13.34 8.95 9.50
CA GLN A 35 -13.48 10.32 9.03
C GLN A 35 -13.10 10.45 7.54
N THR A 36 -11.99 9.85 7.14
CA THR A 36 -11.53 9.85 5.74
C THR A 36 -12.52 9.14 4.82
N ALA A 37 -13.14 8.07 5.31
CA ALA A 37 -14.12 7.29 4.55
C ALA A 37 -15.40 8.06 4.21
N LEU A 38 -15.70 9.16 4.90
CA LEU A 38 -16.81 10.04 4.57
C LEU A 38 -16.64 10.73 3.19
N GLY A 39 -15.40 10.90 2.73
CA GLY A 39 -15.11 11.61 1.48
C GLY A 39 -15.30 13.12 1.60
N GLY A 40 -16.00 13.75 0.65
CA GLY A 40 -16.21 15.19 0.62
C GLY A 40 -17.13 15.69 1.76
N SER A 41 -17.32 17.01 1.82
CA SER A 41 -18.18 17.64 2.82
C SER A 41 -19.61 17.12 2.77
N GLU A 42 -20.35 17.24 3.87
CA GLU A 42 -21.76 16.85 3.94
C GLU A 42 -22.59 17.51 2.84
N ALA A 43 -22.38 18.80 2.58
CA ALA A 43 -23.07 19.52 1.50
C ALA A 43 -22.73 18.96 0.10
N ALA A 44 -21.46 18.56 -0.13
CA ALA A 44 -21.05 17.95 -1.38
C ALA A 44 -21.69 16.57 -1.57
N ARG A 45 -21.74 15.74 -0.52
CA ARG A 45 -22.39 14.43 -0.53
C ARG A 45 -23.90 14.56 -0.76
N ALA A 46 -24.57 15.45 -0.04
CA ALA A 46 -26.01 15.70 -0.21
C ALA A 46 -26.32 16.15 -1.65
N LYS A 47 -25.53 17.07 -2.22
CA LYS A 47 -25.67 17.52 -3.60
C LYS A 47 -25.46 16.37 -4.61
N HIS A 48 -24.53 15.47 -4.33
CA HIS A 48 -24.24 14.30 -5.17
C HIS A 48 -25.43 13.32 -5.16
N SER A 49 -25.91 12.94 -3.98
CA SER A 49 -27.05 12.02 -3.83
C SER A 49 -28.36 12.60 -4.34
N ALA A 50 -28.58 13.91 -4.23
CA ALA A 50 -29.76 14.59 -4.78
C ALA A 50 -29.87 14.48 -6.31
N ARG A 51 -28.79 14.13 -7.01
CA ARG A 51 -28.77 13.83 -8.45
C ARG A 51 -29.08 12.37 -8.79
N GLY A 52 -29.48 11.57 -7.81
CA GLY A 52 -29.73 10.13 -7.98
C GLY A 52 -28.48 9.28 -8.10
N LYS A 53 -27.29 9.79 -7.70
CA LYS A 53 -26.01 9.09 -7.77
C LYS A 53 -25.69 8.42 -6.44
N LEU A 54 -25.14 7.21 -6.48
CA LEU A 54 -24.56 6.56 -5.33
C LEU A 54 -23.24 7.22 -4.93
N LEU A 55 -22.95 7.27 -3.62
CA LEU A 55 -21.62 7.65 -3.14
C LEU A 55 -20.58 6.62 -3.56
N VAL A 56 -19.30 7.01 -3.60
CA VAL A 56 -18.23 6.16 -4.13
C VAL A 56 -18.15 4.79 -3.41
N ARG A 57 -18.29 4.76 -2.09
CA ARG A 57 -18.26 3.50 -1.32
C ARG A 57 -19.51 2.66 -1.52
N GLU A 58 -20.68 3.28 -1.67
CA GLU A 58 -21.93 2.59 -2.03
C GLU A 58 -21.83 1.94 -3.42
N ARG A 59 -21.16 2.62 -4.39
CA ARG A 59 -20.87 2.05 -5.71
C ARG A 59 -19.97 0.80 -5.59
N ILE A 60 -18.93 0.87 -4.77
CA ILE A 60 -18.01 -0.26 -4.54
C ILE A 60 -18.76 -1.41 -3.85
N ASP A 61 -19.54 -1.13 -2.81
CA ASP A 61 -20.30 -2.15 -2.07
C ASP A 61 -21.31 -2.86 -2.99
N ALA A 62 -22.00 -2.11 -3.87
CA ALA A 62 -22.92 -2.70 -4.85
C ALA A 62 -22.22 -3.49 -5.96
N LEU A 63 -20.95 -3.17 -6.25
CA LEU A 63 -20.14 -3.90 -7.23
C LEU A 63 -19.59 -5.22 -6.69
N LEU A 64 -19.21 -5.28 -5.43
CA LEU A 64 -18.59 -6.44 -4.80
C LEU A 64 -19.55 -7.62 -4.65
N ASP A 65 -19.01 -8.81 -4.58
CA ASP A 65 -19.77 -9.99 -4.21
C ASP A 65 -20.21 -9.88 -2.74
N PRO A 66 -21.43 -10.35 -2.40
CA PRO A 66 -21.91 -10.34 -1.02
C PRO A 66 -20.89 -11.02 -0.07
N GLY A 67 -20.52 -10.33 1.00
CA GLY A 67 -19.55 -10.79 1.98
C GLY A 67 -18.08 -10.73 1.54
N SER A 68 -17.79 -10.20 0.35
CA SER A 68 -16.41 -9.95 -0.08
C SER A 68 -15.81 -8.77 0.68
N ALA A 69 -14.62 -8.96 1.24
CA ALA A 69 -13.85 -7.85 1.79
C ALA A 69 -13.23 -7.00 0.66
N LEU A 70 -13.15 -5.70 0.87
CA LEU A 70 -12.29 -4.82 0.11
C LEU A 70 -10.94 -4.70 0.82
N LEU A 71 -9.85 -5.13 0.17
CA LEU A 71 -8.49 -4.81 0.60
C LEU A 71 -8.17 -3.40 0.06
N GLU A 72 -8.50 -2.37 0.84
CA GLU A 72 -8.33 -0.98 0.42
C GLU A 72 -6.85 -0.59 0.38
N ILE A 73 -6.45 0.14 -0.67
CA ILE A 73 -5.08 0.59 -0.91
C ILE A 73 -4.97 2.04 -0.44
N ALA A 74 -4.02 2.30 0.47
CA ALA A 74 -3.66 3.63 0.96
C ALA A 74 -4.87 4.52 1.29
N PRO A 75 -5.76 4.12 2.23
CA PRO A 75 -6.95 4.90 2.57
C PRO A 75 -6.62 6.30 3.11
N LEU A 76 -5.44 6.50 3.70
CA LEU A 76 -4.95 7.78 4.20
C LEU A 76 -4.08 8.57 3.20
N ALA A 77 -4.09 8.22 1.92
CA ALA A 77 -3.39 9.01 0.90
C ALA A 77 -3.86 10.47 0.94
N ALA A 78 -2.90 11.40 0.86
CA ALA A 78 -3.08 12.85 0.95
C ALA A 78 -3.56 13.37 2.33
N HIS A 79 -3.62 12.55 3.38
CA HIS A 79 -3.98 13.00 4.73
C HIS A 79 -3.06 14.13 5.22
N GLY A 80 -3.64 15.24 5.69
CA GLY A 80 -2.88 16.43 6.11
C GLY A 80 -2.14 17.15 4.97
N MET A 81 -2.44 16.83 3.71
CA MET A 81 -1.93 17.53 2.52
C MET A 81 -3.05 18.33 1.85
N TYR A 82 -2.69 19.35 1.07
CA TYR A 82 -3.67 20.17 0.32
C TYR A 82 -4.74 20.80 1.25
N ASP A 83 -4.31 21.34 2.41
CA ASP A 83 -5.19 21.87 3.46
C ASP A 83 -6.22 20.84 3.97
N ASP A 84 -5.86 19.56 3.93
CA ASP A 84 -6.68 18.39 4.31
C ASP A 84 -8.05 18.32 3.57
N GLN A 85 -8.11 18.88 2.36
CA GLN A 85 -9.34 18.94 1.56
C GLN A 85 -9.49 17.83 0.52
N VAL A 86 -8.54 16.87 0.48
CA VAL A 86 -8.52 15.79 -0.50
C VAL A 86 -8.41 14.42 0.19
N PRO A 87 -9.39 14.06 1.05
CA PRO A 87 -9.36 12.79 1.77
C PRO A 87 -9.26 11.61 0.80
N CYS A 88 -8.51 10.58 1.20
CA CYS A 88 -8.27 9.38 0.39
C CYS A 88 -7.66 9.69 -1.00
N ALA A 89 -7.03 10.87 -1.16
CA ALA A 89 -6.55 11.42 -2.43
C ALA A 89 -7.66 11.57 -3.49
N GLY A 90 -8.94 11.70 -3.10
CA GLY A 90 -10.08 11.84 -4.02
C GLY A 90 -10.41 10.59 -4.84
N VAL A 91 -9.78 9.46 -4.52
CA VAL A 91 -10.02 8.18 -5.20
C VAL A 91 -9.94 7.01 -4.22
N VAL A 92 -10.95 6.16 -4.20
CA VAL A 92 -10.93 4.90 -3.46
C VAL A 92 -10.37 3.82 -4.38
N ALA A 93 -9.32 3.13 -3.93
CA ALA A 93 -8.73 2.03 -4.66
C ALA A 93 -8.59 0.80 -3.75
N GLY A 94 -8.77 -0.38 -4.29
CA GLY A 94 -8.67 -1.62 -3.52
C GLY A 94 -8.81 -2.86 -4.38
N ILE A 95 -8.65 -4.02 -3.74
CA ILE A 95 -8.91 -5.32 -4.34
C ILE A 95 -10.16 -5.91 -3.69
N GLY A 96 -11.11 -6.31 -4.52
CA GLY A 96 -12.32 -6.99 -4.08
C GLY A 96 -12.77 -8.04 -5.08
N ARG A 97 -13.68 -8.90 -4.68
CA ARG A 97 -14.19 -9.95 -5.55
C ARG A 97 -15.49 -9.49 -6.23
N VAL A 98 -15.49 -9.58 -7.56
CA VAL A 98 -16.61 -9.23 -8.43
C VAL A 98 -16.94 -10.45 -9.29
N SER A 99 -18.14 -10.98 -9.19
CA SER A 99 -18.57 -12.20 -9.90
C SER A 99 -17.55 -13.35 -9.79
N GLY A 100 -17.02 -13.56 -8.58
CA GLY A 100 -16.03 -14.61 -8.29
C GLY A 100 -14.58 -14.28 -8.64
N VAL A 101 -14.31 -13.17 -9.33
CA VAL A 101 -12.97 -12.75 -9.78
C VAL A 101 -12.42 -11.66 -8.86
N GLU A 102 -11.17 -11.82 -8.42
CA GLU A 102 -10.45 -10.77 -7.70
C GLU A 102 -10.05 -9.66 -8.70
N CYS A 103 -10.53 -8.44 -8.47
CA CYS A 103 -10.30 -7.29 -9.34
C CYS A 103 -9.70 -6.12 -8.56
N VAL A 104 -8.85 -5.34 -9.21
CA VAL A 104 -8.48 -4.01 -8.74
C VAL A 104 -9.59 -3.04 -9.12
N ILE A 105 -10.10 -2.31 -8.15
CA ILE A 105 -11.14 -1.29 -8.32
C ILE A 105 -10.49 0.06 -8.08
N VAL A 106 -10.71 1.02 -8.99
CA VAL A 106 -10.28 2.42 -8.87
C VAL A 106 -11.52 3.28 -9.09
N ALA A 107 -11.99 3.94 -8.04
CA ALA A 107 -13.26 4.67 -8.05
C ALA A 107 -13.03 6.14 -7.67
N ASN A 108 -13.33 7.07 -8.55
CA ASN A 108 -13.27 8.49 -8.26
C ASN A 108 -14.35 8.90 -7.25
N ASP A 109 -14.00 9.71 -6.27
CA ASP A 109 -14.94 10.35 -5.37
C ASP A 109 -15.26 11.77 -5.85
N ALA A 110 -16.34 11.92 -6.61
CA ALA A 110 -16.76 13.22 -7.12
C ALA A 110 -17.20 14.21 -6.01
N THR A 111 -17.43 13.74 -4.78
CA THR A 111 -17.71 14.62 -3.64
C THR A 111 -16.45 15.33 -3.13
N VAL A 112 -15.27 14.81 -3.49
CA VAL A 112 -13.96 15.39 -3.20
C VAL A 112 -13.48 16.17 -4.41
N LYS A 113 -13.59 17.51 -4.36
CA LYS A 113 -13.12 18.41 -5.44
C LYS A 113 -13.58 17.99 -6.86
N GLY A 114 -14.79 17.44 -6.98
CA GLY A 114 -15.33 17.00 -8.27
C GLY A 114 -14.59 15.81 -8.89
N GLY A 115 -13.92 14.98 -8.11
CA GLY A 115 -13.10 13.87 -8.60
C GLY A 115 -11.85 14.30 -9.35
N THR A 116 -11.38 15.53 -9.13
CA THR A 116 -10.19 16.09 -9.80
C THR A 116 -8.91 15.43 -9.33
N TYR A 117 -7.99 15.19 -10.25
CA TYR A 117 -6.70 14.53 -9.97
C TYR A 117 -5.66 15.51 -9.43
N TYR A 118 -5.29 15.36 -8.19
CA TYR A 118 -4.12 15.96 -7.54
C TYR A 118 -2.89 15.06 -7.72
N PRO A 119 -1.67 15.52 -7.39
CA PRO A 119 -0.47 14.67 -7.50
C PRO A 119 -0.60 13.35 -6.75
N MET A 120 -1.17 13.36 -5.54
CA MET A 120 -1.38 12.12 -4.78
C MET A 120 -2.50 11.24 -5.35
N THR A 121 -3.50 11.81 -6.02
CA THR A 121 -4.52 11.04 -6.75
C THR A 121 -3.89 10.22 -7.86
N VAL A 122 -3.03 10.87 -8.67
CA VAL A 122 -2.26 10.19 -9.73
C VAL A 122 -1.40 9.08 -9.15
N LYS A 123 -0.61 9.39 -8.12
CA LYS A 123 0.28 8.41 -7.48
C LYS A 123 -0.48 7.18 -6.97
N LYS A 124 -1.66 7.39 -6.40
CA LYS A 124 -2.51 6.30 -5.91
C LYS A 124 -3.09 5.45 -7.05
N HIS A 125 -3.54 6.09 -8.12
CA HIS A 125 -4.02 5.39 -9.32
C HIS A 125 -2.90 4.54 -9.93
N LEU A 126 -1.70 5.12 -10.10
CA LEU A 126 -0.53 4.38 -10.61
C LEU A 126 -0.18 3.18 -9.72
N ARG A 127 -0.26 3.34 -8.39
CA ARG A 127 -0.02 2.22 -7.46
C ARG A 127 -1.07 1.12 -7.62
N ALA A 128 -2.33 1.47 -7.81
CA ALA A 128 -3.38 0.48 -8.07
C ALA A 128 -3.12 -0.30 -9.37
N GLN A 129 -2.69 0.37 -10.44
CA GLN A 129 -2.30 -0.27 -11.70
C GLN A 129 -1.04 -1.13 -11.56
N GLU A 130 -0.05 -0.69 -10.77
CA GLU A 130 1.14 -1.51 -10.45
C GLU A 130 0.75 -2.81 -9.73
N ILE A 131 -0.16 -2.72 -8.75
CA ILE A 131 -0.71 -3.90 -8.06
C ILE A 131 -1.45 -4.81 -9.04
N ALA A 132 -2.25 -4.26 -9.93
CA ALA A 132 -2.94 -5.02 -10.98
C ALA A 132 -1.96 -5.76 -11.89
N GLN A 133 -0.88 -5.10 -12.29
CA GLN A 133 0.16 -5.69 -13.12
C GLN A 133 0.93 -6.80 -12.41
N GLN A 134 1.40 -6.53 -11.19
CA GLN A 134 2.18 -7.48 -10.39
C GLN A 134 1.41 -8.75 -10.08
N ASN A 135 0.11 -8.61 -9.84
CA ASN A 135 -0.75 -9.71 -9.39
C ASN A 135 -1.69 -10.23 -10.51
N ARG A 136 -1.60 -9.69 -11.74
CA ARG A 136 -2.47 -10.04 -12.88
C ARG A 136 -3.95 -9.97 -12.52
N LEU A 137 -4.41 -8.82 -12.03
CA LEU A 137 -5.80 -8.60 -11.64
C LEU A 137 -6.53 -7.73 -12.66
N PRO A 138 -7.71 -8.10 -13.15
CA PRO A 138 -8.55 -7.21 -13.96
C PRO A 138 -8.79 -5.88 -13.25
N CYS A 139 -8.80 -4.77 -14.00
CA CYS A 139 -9.05 -3.44 -13.49
C CYS A 139 -10.48 -3.00 -13.78
N ILE A 140 -11.14 -2.41 -12.79
CA ILE A 140 -12.44 -1.78 -12.91
C ILE A 140 -12.29 -0.30 -12.51
N TYR A 141 -12.57 0.61 -13.45
CA TYR A 141 -12.53 2.05 -13.24
C TYR A 141 -13.96 2.59 -13.11
N LEU A 142 -14.36 3.05 -11.93
CA LEU A 142 -15.61 3.77 -11.70
C LEU A 142 -15.32 5.26 -11.87
N VAL A 143 -15.59 5.79 -13.06
CA VAL A 143 -15.14 7.12 -13.47
C VAL A 143 -16.18 8.18 -13.16
N ASP A 144 -15.79 9.18 -12.38
CA ASP A 144 -16.56 10.37 -12.06
C ASP A 144 -15.58 11.52 -11.73
N SER A 145 -14.92 12.06 -12.76
CA SER A 145 -13.75 12.92 -12.61
C SER A 145 -13.80 14.19 -13.46
N GLY A 146 -13.45 15.31 -12.85
CA GLY A 146 -13.25 16.58 -13.53
C GLY A 146 -11.91 16.72 -14.29
N GLY A 147 -11.07 15.67 -14.32
CA GLY A 147 -9.75 15.71 -14.97
C GLY A 147 -8.63 16.18 -14.02
N ALA A 148 -7.54 16.71 -14.57
CA ALA A 148 -6.38 17.19 -13.80
C ALA A 148 -6.69 18.48 -13.03
N PHE A 149 -6.14 18.61 -11.82
CA PHE A 149 -6.23 19.85 -11.04
C PHE A 149 -5.30 20.91 -11.64
N LEU A 150 -5.87 21.84 -12.39
CA LEU A 150 -5.12 22.82 -13.18
C LEU A 150 -4.16 23.72 -12.38
N PRO A 151 -4.46 24.15 -11.14
CA PRO A 151 -3.50 24.94 -10.35
C PRO A 151 -2.18 24.22 -10.02
N LEU A 152 -2.15 22.89 -10.08
CA LEU A 152 -0.95 22.05 -9.88
C LEU A 152 -0.62 21.25 -11.15
N GLN A 153 -0.90 21.79 -12.33
CA GLN A 153 -0.72 21.08 -13.59
C GLN A 153 0.72 20.64 -13.85
N ASP A 154 1.69 21.40 -13.40
CA ASP A 154 3.12 21.12 -13.48
C ASP A 154 3.53 19.90 -12.62
N GLU A 155 2.83 19.65 -11.53
CA GLU A 155 3.02 18.47 -10.67
C GLU A 155 2.14 17.27 -11.05
N VAL A 156 1.24 17.40 -12.03
CA VAL A 156 0.29 16.36 -12.43
C VAL A 156 0.56 15.84 -13.83
N PHE A 157 0.99 16.70 -14.77
CA PHE A 157 0.96 16.40 -16.19
C PHE A 157 2.31 16.00 -16.81
N PRO A 158 3.42 16.80 -16.68
CA PRO A 158 4.54 16.69 -17.62
C PRO A 158 5.51 15.54 -17.34
N ASP A 159 5.59 15.04 -16.10
CA ASP A 159 6.58 14.06 -15.72
C ASP A 159 6.17 12.63 -16.11
N ARG A 160 7.16 11.73 -16.16
CA ARG A 160 7.01 10.34 -16.56
C ARG A 160 5.99 9.57 -15.75
N ASP A 161 6.05 9.66 -14.41
CA ASP A 161 5.23 8.87 -13.49
C ASP A 161 4.06 9.70 -12.95
N HIS A 162 3.36 10.39 -13.86
CA HIS A 162 2.21 11.24 -13.62
C HIS A 162 1.01 10.86 -14.50
N PHE A 163 0.13 11.81 -14.80
CA PHE A 163 -1.19 11.56 -15.37
C PHE A 163 -1.14 10.74 -16.67
N GLY A 164 -0.20 11.06 -17.59
CA GLY A 164 -0.01 10.31 -18.84
C GLY A 164 0.39 8.85 -18.63
N ARG A 165 1.04 8.53 -17.51
CA ARG A 165 1.45 7.16 -17.19
C ARG A 165 0.26 6.25 -16.91
N ILE A 166 -0.87 6.79 -16.46
CA ILE A 166 -2.11 6.02 -16.26
C ILE A 166 -2.52 5.36 -17.58
N PHE A 167 -2.53 6.10 -18.66
CA PHE A 167 -2.94 5.61 -19.99
C PHE A 167 -1.92 4.65 -20.60
N TYR A 168 -0.64 4.96 -20.42
CA TYR A 168 0.44 4.05 -20.82
C TYR A 168 0.30 2.69 -20.11
N ASN A 169 0.08 2.71 -18.81
CA ASN A 169 -0.10 1.48 -18.04
C ASN A 169 -1.37 0.74 -18.48
N GLN A 170 -2.49 1.42 -18.67
CA GLN A 170 -3.75 0.83 -19.10
C GLN A 170 -3.60 0.09 -20.44
N ALA A 171 -2.96 0.72 -21.44
CA ALA A 171 -2.69 0.09 -22.72
C ALA A 171 -1.82 -1.17 -22.58
N ASN A 172 -0.76 -1.10 -21.76
CA ASN A 172 0.13 -2.24 -21.56
C ASN A 172 -0.50 -3.35 -20.71
N LEU A 173 -1.36 -3.02 -19.75
CA LEU A 173 -2.13 -4.01 -19.00
C LEU A 173 -3.05 -4.80 -19.94
N SER A 174 -3.83 -4.12 -20.77
CA SER A 174 -4.66 -4.76 -21.80
C SER A 174 -3.83 -5.61 -22.76
N ALA A 175 -2.72 -5.09 -23.29
CA ALA A 175 -1.83 -5.82 -24.18
C ALA A 175 -1.22 -7.09 -23.55
N ASN A 176 -1.07 -7.11 -22.22
CA ASN A 176 -0.63 -8.28 -21.44
C ASN A 176 -1.79 -9.19 -21.02
N GLY A 177 -2.99 -8.98 -21.55
CA GLY A 177 -4.18 -9.79 -21.27
C GLY A 177 -4.71 -9.60 -19.85
N ILE A 178 -4.54 -8.41 -19.28
CA ILE A 178 -5.16 -8.00 -18.00
C ILE A 178 -6.33 -7.09 -18.36
N PRO A 179 -7.59 -7.54 -18.21
CA PRO A 179 -8.77 -6.82 -18.67
C PRO A 179 -8.92 -5.45 -18.00
N GLN A 180 -9.34 -4.47 -18.79
CA GLN A 180 -9.56 -3.09 -18.39
C GLN A 180 -11.02 -2.72 -18.64
N ILE A 181 -11.81 -2.51 -17.59
CA ILE A 181 -13.24 -2.22 -17.71
C ILE A 181 -13.51 -0.84 -17.08
N ALA A 182 -14.18 0.03 -17.83
CA ALA A 182 -14.60 1.33 -17.33
C ALA A 182 -16.13 1.41 -17.15
N CYS A 183 -16.54 2.13 -16.13
CA CYS A 183 -17.94 2.48 -15.87
C CYS A 183 -18.01 4.00 -15.64
N VAL A 184 -18.54 4.73 -16.61
CA VAL A 184 -18.63 6.20 -16.58
C VAL A 184 -19.94 6.58 -15.89
N MET A 185 -19.81 7.01 -14.65
CA MET A 185 -20.93 7.32 -13.74
C MET A 185 -21.02 8.82 -13.44
N GLY A 186 -20.29 9.62 -14.18
CA GLY A 186 -20.25 11.06 -14.05
C GLY A 186 -19.39 11.71 -15.11
N SER A 187 -18.88 12.89 -14.80
CA SER A 187 -18.02 13.62 -15.74
C SER A 187 -16.75 12.85 -16.05
N CYS A 188 -16.34 12.87 -17.32
CA CYS A 188 -15.08 12.32 -17.78
C CYS A 188 -14.52 13.26 -18.86
N THR A 189 -13.68 14.23 -18.43
CA THR A 189 -13.29 15.36 -19.26
C THR A 189 -11.79 15.40 -19.50
N ALA A 190 -11.41 15.94 -20.65
CA ALA A 190 -10.04 16.16 -21.10
C ALA A 190 -9.22 14.85 -21.09
N GLY A 191 -8.02 14.84 -20.52
CA GLY A 191 -7.18 13.63 -20.44
C GLY A 191 -7.88 12.44 -19.77
N GLY A 192 -8.78 12.68 -18.81
CA GLY A 192 -9.57 11.64 -18.16
C GLY A 192 -10.45 10.83 -19.12
N ALA A 193 -10.85 11.42 -20.25
CA ALA A 193 -11.65 10.74 -21.27
C ALA A 193 -10.95 9.51 -21.89
N TYR A 194 -9.63 9.44 -21.78
CA TYR A 194 -8.88 8.27 -22.25
C TYR A 194 -9.05 7.04 -21.36
N VAL A 195 -9.39 7.18 -20.07
CA VAL A 195 -9.64 6.02 -19.22
C VAL A 195 -10.74 5.12 -19.79
N PRO A 196 -11.97 5.61 -20.06
CA PRO A 196 -12.98 4.78 -20.73
C PRO A 196 -12.66 4.47 -22.19
N ALA A 197 -12.12 5.42 -22.94
CA ALA A 197 -11.86 5.23 -24.39
C ALA A 197 -10.75 4.20 -24.68
N MET A 198 -9.90 3.88 -23.71
CA MET A 198 -8.83 2.88 -23.81
C MET A 198 -9.14 1.61 -23.01
N SER A 199 -10.29 1.52 -22.37
CA SER A 199 -10.74 0.28 -21.71
C SER A 199 -11.18 -0.75 -22.76
N ASP A 200 -11.08 -2.03 -22.40
CA ASP A 200 -11.51 -3.13 -23.28
C ASP A 200 -13.04 -3.14 -23.46
N GLU A 201 -13.77 -2.78 -22.38
CA GLU A 201 -15.22 -2.54 -22.41
C GLU A 201 -15.59 -1.34 -21.53
N THR A 202 -16.54 -0.54 -22.00
CA THR A 202 -17.00 0.68 -21.32
C THR A 202 -18.51 0.71 -21.17
N VAL A 203 -18.97 0.91 -19.93
CA VAL A 203 -20.36 1.17 -19.56
C VAL A 203 -20.54 2.67 -19.29
N ILE A 204 -21.62 3.28 -19.71
CA ILE A 204 -21.93 4.70 -19.44
C ILE A 204 -23.35 4.85 -18.91
N VAL A 205 -23.53 5.69 -17.88
CA VAL A 205 -24.83 5.97 -17.24
C VAL A 205 -25.51 7.16 -17.92
N ARG A 206 -26.76 6.97 -18.34
CA ARG A 206 -27.58 8.00 -18.99
C ARG A 206 -27.72 9.25 -18.10
N GLU A 207 -27.66 10.43 -18.71
CA GLU A 207 -27.86 11.74 -18.07
C GLU A 207 -26.90 12.06 -16.90
N GLN A 208 -25.95 11.16 -16.63
CA GLN A 208 -24.93 11.33 -15.60
C GLN A 208 -23.51 11.21 -16.17
N GLY A 209 -23.27 10.16 -16.95
CA GLY A 209 -21.99 9.90 -17.58
C GLY A 209 -21.78 10.76 -18.83
N THR A 210 -20.63 11.42 -18.92
CA THR A 210 -20.22 12.16 -20.11
C THR A 210 -18.75 11.91 -20.42
N ILE A 211 -18.42 11.76 -21.70
CA ILE A 211 -17.05 11.58 -22.18
C ILE A 211 -16.77 12.60 -23.27
N PHE A 212 -15.83 13.50 -23.06
CA PHE A 212 -15.38 14.43 -24.10
C PHE A 212 -13.98 14.98 -23.82
N LEU A 213 -13.21 15.25 -24.87
CA LEU A 213 -11.88 15.87 -24.75
C LEU A 213 -11.99 17.35 -24.37
N GLY A 214 -13.01 18.03 -24.91
CA GLY A 214 -13.33 19.41 -24.59
C GLY A 214 -14.80 19.55 -24.20
N GLY A 215 -15.08 20.01 -22.99
CA GLY A 215 -16.46 20.23 -22.52
C GLY A 215 -17.17 21.40 -23.22
N PRO A 216 -18.51 21.55 -23.03
CA PRO A 216 -19.31 22.58 -23.70
C PRO A 216 -18.73 24.00 -23.64
N PRO A 217 -18.14 24.48 -22.52
CA PRO A 217 -17.52 25.79 -22.48
C PRO A 217 -16.33 25.95 -23.43
N LEU A 218 -15.52 24.90 -23.57
CA LEU A 218 -14.38 24.91 -24.49
C LEU A 218 -14.84 24.86 -25.95
N VAL A 219 -15.85 24.04 -26.28
CA VAL A 219 -16.47 23.97 -27.62
C VAL A 219 -17.01 25.34 -28.01
N LYS A 220 -17.78 25.98 -27.12
CA LYS A 220 -18.32 27.33 -27.36
C LYS A 220 -17.20 28.36 -27.59
N ALA A 221 -16.14 28.32 -26.81
CA ALA A 221 -15.01 29.23 -26.98
C ALA A 221 -14.22 29.00 -28.28
N ALA A 222 -14.09 27.75 -28.69
CA ALA A 222 -13.28 27.37 -29.87
C ALA A 222 -14.04 27.50 -31.20
N THR A 223 -15.33 27.16 -31.23
CA THR A 223 -16.12 27.04 -32.45
C THR A 223 -17.35 27.96 -32.50
N GLY A 224 -17.74 28.54 -31.36
CA GLY A 224 -18.99 29.28 -31.22
C GLY A 224 -20.25 28.42 -31.06
N GLU A 225 -20.11 27.08 -31.11
CA GLU A 225 -21.23 26.15 -31.02
C GLU A 225 -21.74 26.08 -29.56
N GLU A 226 -23.06 26.15 -29.40
CA GLU A 226 -23.76 25.95 -28.13
C GLU A 226 -24.34 24.54 -28.12
N VAL A 227 -23.82 23.69 -27.21
CA VAL A 227 -24.19 22.28 -27.08
C VAL A 227 -24.25 21.92 -25.61
N SER A 228 -25.23 21.10 -25.23
CA SER A 228 -25.28 20.54 -23.86
C SER A 228 -24.25 19.43 -23.68
N ALA A 229 -23.91 19.09 -22.43
CA ALA A 229 -22.99 18.00 -22.14
C ALA A 229 -23.51 16.63 -22.64
N GLU A 230 -24.83 16.39 -22.53
CA GLU A 230 -25.47 15.16 -22.99
C GLU A 230 -25.45 15.06 -24.53
N GLU A 231 -25.74 16.15 -25.24
CA GLU A 231 -25.67 16.19 -26.71
C GLU A 231 -24.25 16.08 -27.24
N LEU A 232 -23.25 16.60 -26.48
CA LEU A 232 -21.84 16.57 -26.89
C LEU A 232 -21.22 15.18 -26.68
N GLY A 233 -21.48 14.54 -25.55
CA GLY A 233 -20.80 13.31 -25.20
C GLY A 233 -21.49 12.52 -24.09
N GLY A 234 -22.81 12.48 -24.11
CA GLY A 234 -23.63 11.66 -23.20
C GLY A 234 -23.76 10.20 -23.65
N ALA A 235 -24.52 9.44 -22.88
CA ALA A 235 -24.64 8.00 -23.05
C ALA A 235 -25.22 7.58 -24.40
N ASP A 236 -26.29 8.25 -24.90
CA ASP A 236 -26.89 7.94 -26.18
C ASP A 236 -25.93 8.23 -27.35
N VAL A 237 -25.19 9.32 -27.27
CA VAL A 237 -24.19 9.68 -28.28
C VAL A 237 -23.11 8.60 -28.38
N HIS A 238 -22.55 8.20 -27.24
CA HIS A 238 -21.40 7.30 -27.23
C HIS A 238 -21.75 5.82 -27.44
N THR A 239 -22.95 5.40 -27.11
CA THR A 239 -23.37 4.00 -27.34
C THR A 239 -24.02 3.79 -28.70
N ARG A 240 -24.55 4.85 -29.35
CA ARG A 240 -25.30 4.72 -30.62
C ARG A 240 -24.64 5.38 -31.79
N ILE A 241 -23.92 6.49 -31.61
CA ILE A 241 -23.37 7.29 -32.71
C ILE A 241 -21.87 7.11 -32.85
N SER A 242 -21.12 7.40 -31.79
CA SER A 242 -19.64 7.41 -31.84
C SER A 242 -18.98 6.07 -31.55
N GLY A 243 -19.65 5.17 -30.83
CA GLY A 243 -19.09 3.89 -30.41
C GLY A 243 -17.96 3.99 -29.37
N VAL A 244 -17.83 5.11 -28.65
CA VAL A 244 -16.83 5.26 -27.57
C VAL A 244 -17.18 4.45 -26.34
N ALA A 245 -18.46 4.19 -26.10
CA ALA A 245 -18.94 3.31 -25.04
C ALA A 245 -19.76 2.15 -25.65
N ASP A 246 -19.64 0.97 -25.03
CA ASP A 246 -20.24 -0.27 -25.52
C ASP A 246 -21.63 -0.54 -24.93
N HIS A 247 -21.83 -0.09 -23.68
CA HIS A 247 -23.02 -0.43 -22.92
C HIS A 247 -23.69 0.81 -22.29
N PHE A 248 -24.98 0.94 -22.59
CA PHE A 248 -25.85 1.94 -22.00
C PHE A 248 -26.45 1.44 -20.70
N ALA A 249 -26.54 2.28 -19.67
CA ALA A 249 -27.20 2.00 -18.42
C ALA A 249 -28.07 3.17 -17.96
N ASP A 250 -29.26 2.88 -17.40
CA ASP A 250 -30.20 3.90 -16.96
C ASP A 250 -29.83 4.58 -15.64
N ASN A 251 -29.04 3.90 -14.79
CA ASN A 251 -28.62 4.38 -13.48
C ASN A 251 -27.38 3.62 -12.97
N ASP A 252 -26.85 4.07 -11.82
CA ASP A 252 -25.67 3.50 -11.19
C ASP A 252 -25.79 1.99 -10.93
N LEU A 253 -26.93 1.53 -10.38
CA LEU A 253 -27.12 0.10 -10.06
C LEU A 253 -27.15 -0.79 -11.31
N GLN A 254 -27.80 -0.34 -12.38
CA GLN A 254 -27.82 -1.07 -13.65
C GLN A 254 -26.42 -1.11 -14.28
N ALA A 255 -25.68 0.00 -14.21
CA ALA A 255 -24.31 0.06 -14.70
C ALA A 255 -23.39 -0.91 -13.94
N LEU A 256 -23.47 -0.94 -12.62
CA LEU A 256 -22.67 -1.86 -11.78
C LEU A 256 -23.07 -3.33 -12.04
N ALA A 257 -24.37 -3.62 -12.22
CA ALA A 257 -24.81 -4.95 -12.62
C ALA A 257 -24.24 -5.35 -13.99
N ARG A 258 -24.14 -4.40 -14.93
CA ARG A 258 -23.53 -4.65 -16.25
C ARG A 258 -22.03 -4.93 -16.12
N VAL A 259 -21.31 -4.16 -15.30
CA VAL A 259 -19.89 -4.43 -15.02
C VAL A 259 -19.71 -5.83 -14.43
N ARG A 260 -20.54 -6.22 -13.47
CA ARG A 260 -20.51 -7.58 -12.90
C ARG A 260 -20.73 -8.66 -13.97
N ALA A 261 -21.64 -8.44 -14.91
CA ALA A 261 -21.89 -9.35 -16.02
C ALA A 261 -20.68 -9.44 -16.97
N ILE A 262 -20.00 -8.32 -17.26
CA ILE A 262 -18.76 -8.30 -18.05
C ILE A 262 -17.68 -9.13 -17.36
N ILE A 263 -17.46 -8.91 -16.06
CA ILE A 263 -16.48 -9.68 -15.30
C ILE A 263 -16.79 -11.20 -15.32
N ALA A 264 -18.06 -11.57 -15.20
CA ALA A 264 -18.47 -12.98 -15.27
C ALA A 264 -18.18 -13.64 -16.65
N GLN A 265 -18.11 -12.83 -17.71
CA GLN A 265 -17.88 -13.29 -19.08
C GLN A 265 -16.40 -13.30 -19.50
N LEU A 266 -15.47 -12.77 -18.68
CA LEU A 266 -14.06 -12.70 -19.01
C LEU A 266 -13.37 -14.06 -19.23
N ASN A 267 -14.03 -15.17 -18.87
CA ASN A 267 -13.38 -16.48 -18.80
C ASN A 267 -12.07 -16.47 -17.98
N TRP A 268 -12.01 -15.56 -17.01
CA TRP A 268 -10.85 -15.37 -16.17
C TRP A 268 -10.70 -16.52 -15.19
N ARG A 269 -9.55 -17.14 -15.17
CA ARG A 269 -9.25 -18.23 -14.24
C ARG A 269 -7.99 -17.90 -13.48
N LYS A 270 -8.07 -17.98 -12.16
CA LYS A 270 -6.89 -17.98 -11.30
C LYS A 270 -6.06 -19.21 -11.64
N PRO A 271 -4.74 -19.07 -11.90
CA PRO A 271 -3.88 -20.21 -12.16
C PRO A 271 -4.02 -21.24 -11.02
N ALA A 272 -3.96 -22.54 -11.37
CA ALA A 272 -3.87 -23.57 -10.34
C ALA A 272 -2.65 -23.26 -9.45
N ALA A 273 -2.86 -23.21 -8.14
CA ALA A 273 -1.80 -22.85 -7.22
C ALA A 273 -0.60 -23.79 -7.39
N SER A 274 0.55 -23.22 -7.73
CA SER A 274 1.84 -23.94 -7.72
C SER A 274 2.30 -24.27 -6.29
N LEU A 275 1.55 -23.85 -5.29
CA LEU A 275 1.80 -24.00 -3.86
C LEU A 275 1.01 -25.17 -3.29
N ALA A 276 1.63 -25.93 -2.40
CA ALA A 276 0.97 -26.96 -1.60
C ALA A 276 0.12 -26.29 -0.51
N LEU A 277 -1.13 -25.96 -0.84
CA LEU A 277 -2.08 -25.35 0.10
C LEU A 277 -2.52 -26.39 1.15
N GLN A 278 -2.70 -25.92 2.39
CA GLN A 278 -3.24 -26.70 3.49
C GLN A 278 -4.59 -26.14 3.94
N ALA A 279 -5.33 -26.90 4.73
CA ALA A 279 -6.50 -26.37 5.41
C ALA A 279 -6.06 -25.28 6.39
N PRO A 280 -6.66 -24.07 6.34
CA PRO A 280 -6.29 -22.99 7.22
C PRO A 280 -6.63 -23.33 8.69
N LEU A 281 -5.69 -23.10 9.59
CA LEU A 281 -5.87 -23.26 11.01
C LEU A 281 -5.76 -21.90 11.71
N PRO A 282 -6.60 -21.59 12.71
CA PRO A 282 -6.42 -20.37 13.48
C PRO A 282 -5.12 -20.43 14.28
N PRO A 283 -4.48 -19.28 14.58
CA PRO A 283 -3.42 -19.22 15.58
C PRO A 283 -3.95 -19.69 16.94
N ARG A 284 -3.07 -20.21 17.80
CA ARG A 284 -3.42 -20.64 19.17
C ARG A 284 -3.64 -19.45 20.12
N TYR A 285 -3.12 -18.28 19.77
CA TYR A 285 -3.20 -17.06 20.55
C TYR A 285 -4.11 -16.05 19.86
N ALA A 286 -4.83 -15.25 20.64
CA ALA A 286 -5.78 -14.27 20.13
C ALA A 286 -5.06 -13.13 19.39
N ALA A 287 -5.67 -12.65 18.30
CA ALA A 287 -5.06 -11.61 17.48
C ALA A 287 -4.91 -10.26 18.23
N ASP A 288 -5.83 -9.95 19.15
CA ASP A 288 -5.79 -8.72 19.96
C ASP A 288 -4.69 -8.71 21.01
N GLU A 289 -4.09 -9.88 21.33
CA GLU A 289 -2.88 -9.94 22.16
C GLU A 289 -1.69 -9.25 21.48
N LEU A 290 -1.71 -9.06 20.15
CA LEU A 290 -0.69 -8.28 19.43
C LEU A 290 -0.53 -6.86 19.96
N TYR A 291 -1.57 -6.30 20.58
CA TYR A 291 -1.48 -4.97 21.19
C TYR A 291 -0.50 -4.91 22.37
N GLY A 292 -0.32 -6.01 23.09
CA GLY A 292 0.57 -6.06 24.25
C GLY A 292 1.98 -6.58 23.96
N VAL A 293 2.24 -7.11 22.76
CA VAL A 293 3.53 -7.72 22.39
C VAL A 293 4.62 -6.66 22.27
N ILE A 294 4.33 -5.54 21.59
CA ILE A 294 5.34 -4.51 21.33
C ILE A 294 5.37 -3.51 22.47
N PRO A 295 6.54 -3.29 23.12
CA PRO A 295 6.67 -2.30 24.18
C PRO A 295 6.35 -0.89 23.68
N ALA A 296 5.63 -0.12 24.49
CA ALA A 296 5.40 1.31 24.23
C ALA A 296 6.72 2.11 24.21
N ASP A 297 7.69 1.72 25.04
CA ASP A 297 9.07 2.21 24.97
C ASP A 297 9.82 1.41 23.90
N THR A 298 10.06 2.02 22.74
CA THR A 298 10.74 1.40 21.58
C THR A 298 12.19 0.97 21.86
N ARG A 299 12.78 1.36 22.99
CA ARG A 299 14.12 0.93 23.41
C ARG A 299 14.11 -0.45 24.08
N LYS A 300 12.94 -0.90 24.53
CA LYS A 300 12.79 -2.22 25.16
C LYS A 300 12.70 -3.29 24.08
N PRO A 301 13.54 -4.35 24.16
CA PRO A 301 13.46 -5.46 23.23
C PRO A 301 12.21 -6.32 23.50
N PHE A 302 11.76 -7.01 22.46
CA PHE A 302 10.77 -8.07 22.54
C PHE A 302 11.16 -9.20 21.59
N ASP A 303 10.67 -10.41 21.82
CA ASP A 303 10.88 -11.53 20.89
C ASP A 303 9.83 -11.49 19.78
N VAL A 304 10.27 -11.34 18.54
CA VAL A 304 9.37 -11.27 17.36
C VAL A 304 8.60 -12.58 17.13
N ARG A 305 9.03 -13.69 17.72
CA ARG A 305 8.28 -14.96 17.68
C ARG A 305 6.90 -14.83 18.32
N GLU A 306 6.74 -13.93 19.28
CA GLU A 306 5.44 -13.62 19.87
C GLU A 306 4.48 -12.99 18.86
N VAL A 307 4.98 -12.16 17.94
CA VAL A 307 4.20 -11.63 16.82
C VAL A 307 3.87 -12.76 15.84
N ILE A 308 4.87 -13.55 15.44
CA ILE A 308 4.69 -14.66 14.50
C ILE A 308 3.64 -15.64 15.00
N ALA A 309 3.68 -16.01 16.28
CA ALA A 309 2.74 -16.96 16.90
C ALA A 309 1.27 -16.53 16.79
N ARG A 310 0.98 -15.23 16.65
CA ARG A 310 -0.38 -14.68 16.54
C ARG A 310 -0.83 -14.43 15.08
N ILE A 311 0.05 -14.75 14.12
CA ILE A 311 -0.22 -14.53 12.70
C ILE A 311 -0.30 -15.87 11.94
N VAL A 312 0.59 -16.84 12.26
CA VAL A 312 0.72 -18.08 11.48
C VAL A 312 -0.25 -19.17 11.95
N ASP A 313 -0.58 -20.08 11.05
CA ASP A 313 -1.48 -21.19 11.29
C ASP A 313 -0.98 -22.09 12.45
N ASP A 314 -1.89 -22.43 13.37
CA ASP A 314 -1.62 -23.23 14.57
C ASP A 314 -0.40 -22.74 15.39
N SER A 315 0.01 -21.48 15.22
CA SER A 315 1.22 -20.87 15.81
C SER A 315 2.50 -21.67 15.52
N GLN A 316 2.57 -22.32 14.37
CA GLN A 316 3.67 -23.20 13.99
C GLN A 316 4.71 -22.48 13.13
N LEU A 317 5.98 -22.65 13.50
CA LEU A 317 7.12 -22.17 12.72
C LEU A 317 8.18 -23.28 12.64
N ASP A 318 8.69 -23.52 11.44
CA ASP A 318 9.91 -24.32 11.24
C ASP A 318 11.08 -23.36 11.09
N GLU A 319 11.71 -23.02 12.21
CA GLU A 319 12.74 -21.98 12.25
C GLU A 319 14.04 -22.45 11.59
N PHE A 320 14.48 -21.69 10.59
CA PHE A 320 15.73 -21.95 9.86
C PHE A 320 16.91 -21.29 10.58
N LYS A 321 17.94 -22.07 10.88
CA LYS A 321 19.17 -21.64 11.59
C LYS A 321 18.90 -20.88 12.91
N PRO A 322 18.13 -21.44 13.87
CA PRO A 322 17.78 -20.73 15.10
C PRO A 322 18.99 -20.32 15.95
N ARG A 323 20.11 -21.05 15.83
CA ARG A 323 21.34 -20.80 16.59
C ARG A 323 22.34 -19.86 15.91
N TYR A 324 22.08 -19.44 14.66
CA TYR A 324 22.96 -18.58 13.87
C TYR A 324 22.23 -17.30 13.48
N GLY A 325 22.87 -16.14 13.63
CA GLY A 325 22.25 -14.84 13.30
C GLY A 325 20.94 -14.63 14.05
N SER A 326 20.94 -14.77 15.37
CA SER A 326 19.72 -14.81 16.23
C SER A 326 18.92 -13.50 16.23
N THR A 327 19.50 -12.40 15.76
CA THR A 327 18.81 -11.10 15.63
C THR A 327 17.93 -11.00 14.37
N LEU A 328 17.90 -12.06 13.56
CA LEU A 328 16.96 -12.26 12.46
C LEU A 328 16.31 -13.64 12.62
N VAL A 329 15.01 -13.69 12.80
CA VAL A 329 14.23 -14.94 12.78
C VAL A 329 13.83 -15.23 11.33
N THR A 330 14.11 -16.44 10.86
CA THR A 330 13.70 -16.93 9.55
C THR A 330 13.08 -18.30 9.71
N GLY A 331 12.00 -18.60 9.00
CA GLY A 331 11.37 -19.93 9.09
C GLY A 331 10.20 -20.10 8.15
N PHE A 332 9.83 -21.37 7.91
CA PHE A 332 8.67 -21.73 7.12
C PHE A 332 7.43 -21.83 8.02
N ALA A 333 6.32 -21.32 7.52
CA ALA A 333 5.04 -21.31 8.21
C ALA A 333 3.89 -21.36 7.20
N HIS A 334 2.65 -21.32 7.68
CA HIS A 334 1.46 -21.13 6.86
C HIS A 334 0.65 -19.93 7.38
N VAL A 335 0.02 -19.22 6.47
CA VAL A 335 -0.95 -18.16 6.76
C VAL A 335 -2.20 -18.41 5.92
N HIS A 336 -3.33 -18.65 6.58
CA HIS A 336 -4.57 -19.09 5.89
C HIS A 336 -4.35 -20.28 4.95
N GLY A 337 -3.49 -21.24 5.32
CA GLY A 337 -3.15 -22.42 4.52
C GLY A 337 -2.11 -22.17 3.43
N TYR A 338 -1.74 -20.94 3.15
CA TYR A 338 -0.68 -20.59 2.19
C TYR A 338 0.70 -20.79 2.82
N PRO A 339 1.61 -21.58 2.21
CA PRO A 339 2.99 -21.67 2.69
C PRO A 339 3.71 -20.34 2.50
N VAL A 340 4.44 -19.91 3.51
CA VAL A 340 5.19 -18.65 3.53
C VAL A 340 6.56 -18.82 4.18
N GLY A 341 7.54 -18.05 3.70
CA GLY A 341 8.82 -17.85 4.38
C GLY A 341 8.74 -16.56 5.21
N ILE A 342 8.85 -16.68 6.52
CA ILE A 342 8.88 -15.53 7.44
C ILE A 342 10.31 -15.05 7.61
N ILE A 343 10.53 -13.74 7.50
CA ILE A 343 11.79 -13.06 7.80
C ILE A 343 11.45 -11.90 8.75
N ALA A 344 11.91 -11.98 9.99
CA ALA A 344 11.49 -11.06 11.03
C ALA A 344 12.68 -10.54 11.84
N ASN A 345 12.75 -9.23 12.05
CA ASN A 345 13.78 -8.63 12.89
C ASN A 345 13.57 -8.98 14.36
N ASN A 346 14.63 -9.40 15.01
CA ASN A 346 14.72 -9.65 16.44
C ASN A 346 15.89 -8.89 17.09
N GLY A 347 16.23 -7.75 16.51
CA GLY A 347 17.33 -6.89 16.92
C GLY A 347 18.07 -6.27 15.73
N ILE A 348 19.26 -5.76 16.00
CA ILE A 348 20.15 -5.13 14.98
C ILE A 348 20.66 -6.19 13.99
N LEU A 349 20.82 -5.83 12.73
CA LEU A 349 21.39 -6.72 11.72
C LEU A 349 22.94 -6.76 11.81
N PHE A 350 23.44 -7.96 12.01
CA PHE A 350 24.86 -8.30 11.91
C PHE A 350 25.17 -9.03 10.59
N SER A 351 26.46 -9.24 10.27
CA SER A 351 26.87 -10.00 9.09
C SER A 351 26.23 -11.38 9.01
N GLU A 352 26.24 -12.14 10.12
CA GLU A 352 25.62 -13.46 10.19
C GLU A 352 24.09 -13.43 10.00
N SER A 353 23.43 -12.37 10.47
CA SER A 353 21.99 -12.18 10.26
C SER A 353 21.68 -11.90 8.79
N ALA A 354 22.48 -11.07 8.13
CA ALA A 354 22.37 -10.78 6.71
C ALA A 354 22.61 -12.02 5.84
N LEU A 355 23.65 -12.80 6.13
CA LEU A 355 23.97 -14.06 5.44
C LEU A 355 22.87 -15.10 5.62
N LYS A 356 22.31 -15.22 6.84
CA LYS A 356 21.16 -16.08 7.13
C LYS A 356 19.95 -15.70 6.30
N GLY A 357 19.62 -14.38 6.28
CA GLY A 357 18.50 -13.84 5.52
C GLY A 357 18.64 -14.08 4.02
N ALA A 358 19.82 -13.81 3.44
CA ALA A 358 20.10 -14.04 2.03
C ALA A 358 19.91 -15.53 1.67
N HIS A 359 20.52 -16.44 2.42
CA HIS A 359 20.38 -17.89 2.20
C HIS A 359 18.92 -18.34 2.30
N PHE A 360 18.15 -17.84 3.28
CA PHE A 360 16.75 -18.20 3.44
C PHE A 360 15.88 -17.70 2.28
N ILE A 361 16.13 -16.49 1.77
CA ILE A 361 15.46 -15.97 0.57
C ILE A 361 15.74 -16.84 -0.64
N GLU A 362 17.00 -17.27 -0.85
CA GLU A 362 17.36 -18.18 -1.93
C GLU A 362 16.59 -19.51 -1.86
N LEU A 363 16.47 -20.10 -0.66
CA LEU A 363 15.67 -21.31 -0.44
C LEU A 363 14.19 -21.10 -0.77
N CYS A 364 13.60 -19.98 -0.33
CA CYS A 364 12.21 -19.67 -0.59
C CYS A 364 11.97 -19.46 -2.09
N THR A 365 12.85 -18.72 -2.78
CA THR A 365 12.72 -18.47 -4.22
C THR A 365 12.87 -19.75 -5.05
N GLN A 366 13.79 -20.63 -4.67
CA GLN A 366 13.97 -21.93 -5.33
C GLN A 366 12.71 -22.81 -5.19
N ARG A 367 12.03 -22.71 -4.06
CA ARG A 367 10.81 -23.49 -3.75
C ARG A 367 9.52 -22.79 -4.18
N GLY A 368 9.59 -21.60 -4.75
CA GLY A 368 8.42 -20.80 -5.13
C GLY A 368 7.57 -20.34 -3.94
N ILE A 369 8.15 -20.20 -2.73
CA ILE A 369 7.43 -19.84 -1.50
C ILE A 369 7.42 -18.33 -1.33
N PRO A 370 6.23 -17.69 -1.18
CA PRO A 370 6.12 -16.25 -0.88
C PRO A 370 6.84 -15.85 0.41
N LEU A 371 7.34 -14.62 0.44
CA LEU A 371 8.09 -14.07 1.56
C LEU A 371 7.25 -13.06 2.35
N VAL A 372 7.27 -13.16 3.67
CA VAL A 372 6.67 -12.20 4.58
C VAL A 372 7.76 -11.59 5.46
N PHE A 373 7.94 -10.28 5.36
CA PHE A 373 8.90 -9.51 6.12
C PHE A 373 8.18 -8.78 7.26
N LEU A 374 8.60 -9.03 8.50
CA LEU A 374 8.16 -8.30 9.67
C LEU A 374 9.29 -7.36 10.10
N GLN A 375 9.13 -6.08 9.77
CA GLN A 375 10.17 -5.09 10.01
C GLN A 375 10.07 -4.46 11.40
N ASN A 376 11.13 -4.59 12.18
CA ASN A 376 11.44 -3.78 13.34
C ASN A 376 12.95 -3.60 13.39
N ILE A 377 13.48 -2.72 12.55
CA ILE A 377 14.92 -2.58 12.30
C ILE A 377 15.41 -1.16 12.56
N THR A 378 16.46 -1.05 13.35
CA THR A 378 17.18 0.20 13.62
C THR A 378 18.37 0.43 12.68
N GLY A 379 18.80 -0.61 11.94
CA GLY A 379 19.90 -0.57 10.98
C GLY A 379 20.82 -1.78 11.08
N PHE A 380 21.86 -1.76 10.26
CA PHE A 380 23.01 -2.68 10.41
C PHE A 380 23.92 -2.19 11.52
N MET A 381 24.63 -3.11 12.16
CA MET A 381 25.59 -2.77 13.19
C MET A 381 26.75 -1.97 12.60
N VAL A 382 27.22 -0.97 13.33
CA VAL A 382 28.30 -0.06 12.92
C VAL A 382 29.51 -0.20 13.82
N GLY A 383 30.65 0.26 13.36
CA GLY A 383 31.91 0.29 14.12
C GLY A 383 33.03 -0.51 13.48
N ARG A 384 34.28 -0.17 13.84
CA ARG A 384 35.52 -0.69 13.20
C ARG A 384 35.52 -2.22 13.05
N LYS A 385 35.12 -2.94 14.09
CA LYS A 385 35.09 -4.42 14.08
C LYS A 385 34.19 -4.96 12.98
N TYR A 386 33.03 -4.36 12.77
CA TYR A 386 32.02 -4.81 11.83
C TYR A 386 32.37 -4.40 10.39
N GLU A 387 32.89 -3.18 10.23
CA GLU A 387 33.37 -2.72 8.91
C GLU A 387 34.55 -3.57 8.42
N HIS A 388 35.54 -3.84 9.28
CA HIS A 388 36.65 -4.72 8.94
C HIS A 388 36.23 -6.17 8.74
N GLY A 389 35.15 -6.61 9.41
CA GLY A 389 34.52 -7.92 9.21
C GLY A 389 33.73 -8.06 7.91
N GLY A 390 33.52 -6.96 7.18
CA GLY A 390 32.87 -6.98 5.85
C GLY A 390 31.34 -6.88 5.92
N ILE A 391 30.77 -6.22 6.94
CA ILE A 391 29.32 -6.04 7.11
C ILE A 391 28.66 -5.40 5.88
N ALA A 392 29.36 -4.50 5.17
CA ALA A 392 28.87 -3.87 3.96
C ALA A 392 28.61 -4.90 2.84
N LYS A 393 29.54 -5.85 2.61
CA LYS A 393 29.35 -6.90 1.60
C LYS A 393 28.31 -7.93 2.02
N ASP A 394 28.23 -8.26 3.29
CA ASP A 394 27.28 -9.22 3.81
C ASP A 394 25.86 -8.65 3.82
N GLY A 395 25.71 -7.39 4.22
CA GLY A 395 24.46 -6.63 4.09
C GLY A 395 24.01 -6.50 2.63
N ALA A 396 24.95 -6.25 1.71
CA ALA A 396 24.65 -6.18 0.28
C ALA A 396 24.12 -7.51 -0.29
N LYS A 397 24.57 -8.67 0.22
CA LYS A 397 24.02 -9.97 -0.17
C LYS A 397 22.54 -10.09 0.18
N LEU A 398 22.15 -9.69 1.39
CA LEU A 398 20.75 -9.68 1.81
C LEU A 398 19.91 -8.73 0.93
N VAL A 399 20.39 -7.50 0.71
CA VAL A 399 19.74 -6.51 -0.14
C VAL A 399 19.57 -7.02 -1.57
N MET A 400 20.61 -7.67 -2.13
CA MET A 400 20.56 -8.25 -3.47
C MET A 400 19.58 -9.44 -3.54
N ALA A 401 19.57 -10.30 -2.54
CA ALA A 401 18.62 -11.41 -2.47
C ALA A 401 17.17 -10.90 -2.47
N VAL A 402 16.85 -9.89 -1.66
CA VAL A 402 15.53 -9.25 -1.63
C VAL A 402 15.17 -8.62 -2.98
N ALA A 403 16.11 -7.88 -3.59
CA ALA A 403 15.89 -7.18 -4.86
C ALA A 403 15.60 -8.14 -6.02
N CYS A 404 16.32 -9.27 -6.08
CA CYS A 404 16.21 -10.24 -7.17
C CYS A 404 15.08 -11.24 -6.98
N ALA A 405 14.57 -11.44 -5.76
CA ALA A 405 13.50 -12.40 -5.47
C ALA A 405 12.24 -12.10 -6.28
N LYS A 406 11.75 -13.08 -7.04
CA LYS A 406 10.54 -13.01 -7.88
C LYS A 406 9.31 -13.66 -7.27
N VAL A 407 9.45 -14.37 -6.16
CA VAL A 407 8.29 -14.82 -5.37
C VAL A 407 7.54 -13.61 -4.81
N PRO A 408 6.23 -13.70 -4.58
CA PRO A 408 5.48 -12.63 -3.92
C PRO A 408 6.12 -12.22 -2.58
N LYS A 409 6.24 -10.93 -2.35
CA LYS A 409 6.83 -10.33 -1.16
C LYS A 409 5.82 -9.44 -0.45
N PHE A 410 5.68 -9.63 0.85
CA PHE A 410 4.79 -8.84 1.71
C PHE A 410 5.60 -8.28 2.86
N THR A 411 5.43 -7.00 3.14
CA THR A 411 6.12 -6.33 4.23
C THR A 411 5.13 -5.74 5.21
N VAL A 412 5.33 -5.99 6.49
CA VAL A 412 4.61 -5.33 7.59
C VAL A 412 5.64 -4.64 8.48
N VAL A 413 5.59 -3.32 8.54
CA VAL A 413 6.42 -2.53 9.45
C VAL A 413 5.73 -2.51 10.80
N ILE A 414 6.21 -3.35 11.73
CA ILE A 414 5.63 -3.54 13.05
C ILE A 414 6.24 -2.61 14.13
N GLY A 415 7.31 -1.88 13.77
CA GLY A 415 8.04 -0.97 14.65
C GLY A 415 8.94 -0.05 13.84
N GLY A 416 10.23 -0.01 14.12
CA GLY A 416 11.20 0.80 13.39
C GLY A 416 11.48 0.28 11.97
N SER A 417 11.72 1.21 11.03
CA SER A 417 12.20 0.91 9.67
C SER A 417 13.23 1.97 9.26
N PHE A 418 14.50 1.75 9.62
CA PHE A 418 15.53 2.77 9.49
C PHE A 418 16.70 2.33 8.62
N GLY A 419 17.22 3.30 7.84
CA GLY A 419 18.43 3.19 7.05
C GLY A 419 18.44 2.02 6.06
N ALA A 420 19.61 1.47 5.78
CA ALA A 420 19.78 0.34 4.86
C ALA A 420 19.12 -0.97 5.37
N GLY A 421 18.75 -1.04 6.65
CA GLY A 421 17.94 -2.12 7.20
C GLY A 421 16.57 -2.22 6.53
N ASN A 422 15.96 -1.08 6.18
CA ASN A 422 14.73 -1.03 5.37
C ASN A 422 14.90 -1.78 4.04
N TYR A 423 16.04 -1.64 3.38
CA TYR A 423 16.34 -2.29 2.09
C TYR A 423 16.45 -3.81 2.24
N GLY A 424 17.23 -4.27 3.23
CA GLY A 424 17.39 -5.70 3.52
C GLY A 424 16.10 -6.39 4.00
N MET A 425 15.13 -5.63 4.49
CA MET A 425 13.83 -6.11 4.95
C MET A 425 12.68 -5.78 3.98
N CYS A 426 12.98 -5.61 2.69
CA CYS A 426 12.01 -5.40 1.63
C CYS A 426 11.14 -4.14 1.84
N GLY A 427 11.78 -2.98 2.00
CA GLY A 427 11.09 -1.69 2.01
C GLY A 427 10.46 -1.34 0.65
N ARG A 428 9.76 -0.20 0.59
CA ARG A 428 8.97 0.21 -0.59
C ARG A 428 9.73 0.17 -1.91
N ALA A 429 11.01 0.60 -1.91
CA ALA A 429 11.85 0.63 -3.10
C ALA A 429 12.21 -0.77 -3.65
N TYR A 430 11.97 -1.83 -2.89
CA TYR A 430 12.23 -3.23 -3.28
C TYR A 430 10.99 -3.95 -3.81
N SER A 431 9.98 -3.18 -4.18
CA SER A 431 8.77 -3.62 -4.87
C SER A 431 8.09 -4.82 -4.21
N PRO A 432 7.74 -4.76 -2.90
CA PRO A 432 6.84 -5.75 -2.33
C PRO A 432 5.49 -5.68 -3.05
N ASN A 433 4.78 -6.83 -3.16
CA ASN A 433 3.42 -6.86 -3.65
C ASN A 433 2.53 -5.93 -2.80
N PHE A 434 2.73 -5.98 -1.48
CA PHE A 434 2.13 -5.07 -0.52
C PHE A 434 3.09 -4.73 0.61
N LEU A 435 2.98 -3.48 1.10
CA LEU A 435 3.65 -3.01 2.29
C LEU A 435 2.64 -2.29 3.18
N TRP A 436 2.48 -2.78 4.41
CA TRP A 436 1.63 -2.15 5.42
C TRP A 436 2.46 -1.69 6.62
N MET A 437 1.93 -0.72 7.35
CA MET A 437 2.52 -0.24 8.61
C MET A 437 1.54 -0.45 9.76
N TRP A 438 2.06 -0.74 10.95
CA TRP A 438 1.28 -0.61 12.17
C TRP A 438 1.26 0.85 12.65
N PRO A 439 0.26 1.27 13.45
CA PRO A 439 0.13 2.68 13.82
C PRO A 439 1.24 3.20 14.76
N ASN A 440 1.97 2.30 15.43
CA ASN A 440 3.16 2.61 16.22
C ASN A 440 4.46 2.67 15.42
N ALA A 441 4.44 2.33 14.13
CA ALA A 441 5.64 2.25 13.31
C ALA A 441 6.33 3.61 13.12
N ARG A 442 7.63 3.58 12.83
CA ARG A 442 8.41 4.77 12.45
C ARG A 442 9.34 4.42 11.29
N ILE A 443 9.45 5.34 10.33
CA ILE A 443 10.27 5.16 9.13
C ILE A 443 11.17 6.36 8.89
N GLY A 444 12.41 6.15 8.46
CA GLY A 444 13.34 7.22 8.12
C GLY A 444 14.75 6.70 7.83
N VAL A 445 15.67 7.63 7.58
CA VAL A 445 17.09 7.28 7.42
C VAL A 445 17.67 6.80 8.75
N MET A 446 17.26 7.43 9.86
CA MET A 446 17.65 7.08 11.24
C MET A 446 16.61 7.67 12.21
N GLY A 447 16.64 7.25 13.46
CA GLY A 447 15.77 7.82 14.49
C GLY A 447 16.13 9.29 14.78
N GLY A 448 15.12 10.10 15.17
CA GLY A 448 15.27 11.55 15.36
C GLY A 448 16.34 11.93 16.40
N GLU A 449 16.45 11.18 17.49
CA GLU A 449 17.52 11.42 18.50
C GLU A 449 18.91 11.16 17.93
N GLN A 450 19.07 10.10 17.16
CA GLN A 450 20.34 9.76 16.51
C GLN A 450 20.71 10.84 15.48
N ALA A 451 19.77 11.27 14.65
CA ALA A 451 19.98 12.32 13.66
C ALA A 451 20.39 13.64 14.32
N ALA A 452 19.66 14.06 15.35
CA ALA A 452 19.97 15.26 16.10
C ALA A 452 21.36 15.20 16.75
N SER A 453 21.76 14.05 17.29
CA SER A 453 23.07 13.86 17.92
C SER A 453 24.22 13.88 16.90
N VAL A 454 24.06 13.23 15.73
CA VAL A 454 25.07 13.26 14.66
C VAL A 454 25.28 14.69 14.15
N LEU A 455 24.20 15.41 13.85
CA LEU A 455 24.28 16.79 13.37
C LEU A 455 24.85 17.75 14.44
N ALA A 456 24.53 17.53 15.72
CA ALA A 456 25.10 18.30 16.81
C ALA A 456 26.61 18.05 16.97
N THR A 457 27.07 16.82 16.82
CA THR A 457 28.50 16.49 16.85
C THR A 457 29.26 17.22 15.74
N VAL A 458 28.77 17.12 14.50
CA VAL A 458 29.40 17.82 13.36
C VAL A 458 29.46 19.33 13.58
N ARG A 459 28.38 19.94 14.14
CA ARG A 459 28.34 21.36 14.45
C ARG A 459 29.31 21.74 15.58
N ARG A 460 29.37 20.93 16.64
CA ARG A 460 30.29 21.12 17.76
C ARG A 460 31.74 21.12 17.29
N ASP A 461 32.15 20.08 16.53
CA ASP A 461 33.50 19.96 15.98
C ASP A 461 33.87 21.17 15.13
N GLY A 462 32.91 21.70 14.35
CA GLY A 462 33.10 22.91 13.55
C GLY A 462 33.25 24.21 14.36
N ILE A 463 32.63 24.31 15.53
CA ILE A 463 32.75 25.45 16.46
C ILE A 463 34.09 25.36 17.19
N GLU A 464 34.42 24.20 17.73
CA GLU A 464 35.69 23.95 18.46
C GLU A 464 36.92 24.14 17.57
N ALA A 465 36.85 23.72 16.30
CA ALA A 465 37.90 23.94 15.32
C ALA A 465 38.18 25.43 15.05
N LYS A 466 37.20 26.31 15.32
CA LYS A 466 37.32 27.77 15.22
C LYS A 466 37.64 28.46 16.55
N GLY A 467 37.95 27.67 17.61
CA GLY A 467 38.23 28.18 18.95
C GLY A 467 37.01 28.66 19.75
N GLY A 468 35.80 28.34 19.29
CA GLY A 468 34.57 28.64 19.99
C GLY A 468 34.18 27.56 21.01
N ALA A 469 33.24 27.89 21.90
CA ALA A 469 32.58 26.95 22.80
C ALA A 469 31.08 26.90 22.47
N TRP A 470 30.46 25.74 22.71
CA TRP A 470 29.03 25.53 22.51
C TRP A 470 28.39 24.98 23.80
N SER A 471 27.47 25.72 24.35
CA SER A 471 26.83 25.34 25.61
C SER A 471 25.85 24.18 25.45
N GLY A 472 25.57 23.45 26.52
CA GLY A 472 24.58 22.38 26.52
C GLY A 472 23.15 22.88 26.21
N GLU A 473 22.80 24.11 26.59
CA GLU A 473 21.52 24.74 26.28
C GLU A 473 21.39 25.05 24.79
N GLU A 474 22.44 25.61 24.17
CA GLU A 474 22.50 25.87 22.74
C GLU A 474 22.43 24.57 21.94
N GLU A 475 23.12 23.50 22.38
CA GLU A 475 23.01 22.18 21.77
C GLU A 475 21.61 21.61 21.86
N ALA A 476 20.96 21.70 23.02
CA ALA A 476 19.59 21.22 23.22
C ALA A 476 18.60 21.98 22.32
N ALA A 477 18.76 23.30 22.23
CA ALA A 477 17.97 24.16 21.34
C ALA A 477 18.16 23.82 19.86
N PHE A 478 19.40 23.47 19.45
CA PHE A 478 19.70 23.01 18.10
C PHE A 478 19.08 21.64 17.78
N LYS A 479 19.11 20.70 18.74
CA LYS A 479 18.57 19.35 18.57
C LYS A 479 17.05 19.31 18.51
N ALA A 480 16.36 20.18 19.24
CA ALA A 480 14.90 20.12 19.40
C ALA A 480 14.13 20.18 18.07
N PRO A 481 14.37 21.13 17.14
CA PRO A 481 13.66 21.17 15.87
C PRO A 481 13.97 19.97 14.96
N ILE A 482 15.19 19.42 15.02
CA ILE A 482 15.59 18.25 14.25
C ILE A 482 14.78 17.02 14.72
N ARG A 483 14.70 16.81 16.04
CA ARG A 483 13.88 15.75 16.63
C ARG A 483 12.41 15.85 16.21
N ALA A 484 11.84 17.04 16.31
CA ALA A 484 10.45 17.31 15.94
C ALA A 484 10.20 17.01 14.45
N GLN A 485 11.09 17.42 13.57
CA GLN A 485 11.01 17.15 12.13
C GLN A 485 11.05 15.66 11.84
N PHE A 486 12.01 14.93 12.42
CA PHE A 486 12.15 13.49 12.19
C PHE A 486 10.99 12.69 12.76
N GLU A 487 10.45 13.09 13.93
CA GLU A 487 9.26 12.46 14.51
C GLU A 487 8.04 12.66 13.63
N GLN A 488 7.82 13.88 13.13
CA GLN A 488 6.73 14.19 12.22
C GLN A 488 6.84 13.40 10.90
N GLN A 489 8.03 13.45 10.27
CA GLN A 489 8.25 12.81 8.96
C GLN A 489 8.36 11.29 9.05
N GLY A 490 8.75 10.75 10.20
CA GLY A 490 8.80 9.31 10.46
C GLY A 490 7.46 8.70 10.85
N HIS A 491 6.44 9.52 11.11
CA HIS A 491 5.13 9.06 11.56
C HIS A 491 4.38 8.30 10.46
N PRO A 492 3.66 7.20 10.76
CA PRO A 492 2.98 6.41 9.75
C PRO A 492 1.92 7.21 8.97
N TYR A 493 1.23 8.16 9.57
CA TYR A 493 0.30 9.05 8.85
C TYR A 493 1.00 9.90 7.78
N TYR A 494 2.19 10.42 8.09
CA TYR A 494 2.98 11.16 7.11
C TYR A 494 3.45 10.27 5.95
N ALA A 495 3.86 9.04 6.26
CA ALA A 495 4.28 8.04 5.27
C ALA A 495 3.11 7.62 4.37
N SER A 496 1.98 7.26 4.98
CA SER A 496 0.79 6.78 4.27
C SER A 496 0.16 7.88 3.40
N ALA A 497 0.14 9.13 3.90
CA ALA A 497 -0.30 10.28 3.12
C ALA A 497 0.45 10.42 1.80
N ARG A 498 1.72 9.97 1.76
CA ARG A 498 2.63 10.03 0.60
C ARG A 498 2.77 8.71 -0.15
N LEU A 499 1.95 7.71 0.18
CA LEU A 499 2.00 6.35 -0.40
C LEU A 499 3.37 5.67 -0.25
N TRP A 500 4.03 5.83 0.90
CA TRP A 500 5.23 5.03 1.21
C TRP A 500 4.86 3.62 1.66
N ASP A 501 3.58 3.40 1.94
CA ASP A 501 2.94 2.12 2.24
C ASP A 501 1.64 1.96 1.44
N ASP A 502 0.99 0.81 1.56
CA ASP A 502 -0.32 0.52 0.99
C ASP A 502 -1.45 0.66 2.02
N GLY A 503 -1.12 1.11 3.23
CA GLY A 503 -2.05 1.45 4.30
C GLY A 503 -1.50 1.15 5.70
N ILE A 504 -2.02 1.88 6.68
CA ILE A 504 -1.82 1.59 8.09
C ILE A 504 -2.89 0.61 8.51
N ILE A 505 -2.49 -0.49 9.13
CA ILE A 505 -3.40 -1.56 9.55
C ILE A 505 -3.43 -1.69 11.07
N ASP A 506 -4.57 -2.09 11.59
CA ASP A 506 -4.68 -2.57 12.96
C ASP A 506 -3.80 -3.82 13.13
N PRO A 507 -2.93 -3.90 14.15
CA PRO A 507 -2.12 -5.10 14.41
C PRO A 507 -2.92 -6.40 14.39
N ALA A 508 -4.14 -6.40 14.96
CA ALA A 508 -5.02 -7.56 14.98
C ALA A 508 -5.49 -8.03 13.58
N ASP A 509 -5.49 -7.14 12.60
CA ASP A 509 -5.86 -7.44 11.21
C ASP A 509 -4.70 -8.01 10.36
N THR A 510 -3.48 -8.07 10.89
CA THR A 510 -2.28 -8.44 10.13
C THR A 510 -2.44 -9.78 9.40
N ARG A 511 -2.95 -10.80 10.08
CA ARG A 511 -3.20 -12.12 9.46
C ARG A 511 -4.20 -12.02 8.31
N ARG A 512 -5.29 -11.27 8.48
CA ARG A 512 -6.35 -11.08 7.48
C ARG A 512 -5.83 -10.39 6.22
N VAL A 513 -5.08 -9.30 6.36
CA VAL A 513 -4.56 -8.56 5.19
C VAL A 513 -3.48 -9.36 4.47
N LEU A 514 -2.64 -10.12 5.19
CA LEU A 514 -1.68 -11.05 4.58
C LEU A 514 -2.40 -12.14 3.77
N GLY A 515 -3.47 -12.72 4.31
CA GLY A 515 -4.28 -13.72 3.60
C GLY A 515 -4.90 -13.18 2.31
N LEU A 516 -5.49 -11.97 2.36
CA LEU A 516 -6.03 -11.30 1.17
C LEU A 516 -4.94 -10.97 0.15
N GLY A 517 -3.80 -10.46 0.60
CA GLY A 517 -2.65 -10.17 -0.25
C GLY A 517 -2.07 -11.42 -0.92
N LEU A 518 -1.93 -12.53 -0.18
CA LEU A 518 -1.49 -13.82 -0.71
C LEU A 518 -2.47 -14.36 -1.75
N SER A 519 -3.77 -14.27 -1.48
CA SER A 519 -4.80 -14.64 -2.45
C SER A 519 -4.65 -13.83 -3.74
N ALA A 520 -4.56 -12.50 -3.63
CA ALA A 520 -4.41 -11.61 -4.76
C ALA A 520 -3.14 -11.91 -5.58
N ALA A 521 -1.99 -12.09 -4.91
CA ALA A 521 -0.71 -12.32 -5.55
C ALA A 521 -0.65 -13.63 -6.35
N LEU A 522 -1.41 -14.63 -5.95
CA LEU A 522 -1.46 -15.94 -6.64
C LEU A 522 -2.36 -15.94 -7.90
N ASN A 523 -2.89 -14.82 -8.33
CA ASN A 523 -3.43 -14.67 -9.69
C ASN A 523 -2.33 -14.54 -10.75
N ALA A 524 -1.12 -14.18 -10.35
CA ALA A 524 0.05 -14.17 -11.22
C ALA A 524 0.84 -15.48 -11.06
N PRO A 525 1.46 -16.00 -12.13
CA PRO A 525 2.43 -17.08 -12.01
C PRO A 525 3.68 -16.59 -11.25
N ILE A 526 4.28 -17.46 -10.45
CA ILE A 526 5.56 -17.16 -9.79
C ILE A 526 6.67 -17.25 -10.84
N GLU A 527 7.35 -16.15 -11.08
CA GLU A 527 8.45 -16.05 -12.04
C GLU A 527 9.71 -16.75 -11.50
N THR A 528 10.52 -17.28 -12.42
CA THR A 528 11.83 -17.86 -12.06
C THR A 528 12.78 -16.76 -11.57
N THR A 529 13.29 -16.91 -10.36
CA THR A 529 14.29 -15.99 -9.78
C THR A 529 15.67 -16.25 -10.38
N ARG A 530 16.38 -15.18 -10.68
CA ARG A 530 17.81 -15.18 -11.04
C ARG A 530 18.53 -14.15 -10.17
N PHE A 531 19.60 -14.58 -9.54
CA PHE A 531 20.41 -13.68 -8.72
C PHE A 531 21.60 -13.13 -9.52
N GLY A 532 21.99 -11.88 -9.19
CA GLY A 532 23.24 -11.32 -9.66
C GLY A 532 24.45 -11.92 -8.95
N VAL A 533 25.63 -11.39 -9.23
CA VAL A 533 26.87 -11.84 -8.60
C VAL A 533 26.93 -11.38 -7.15
N PHE A 534 26.94 -12.30 -6.21
CA PHE A 534 27.18 -12.01 -4.80
C PHE A 534 28.68 -11.86 -4.56
N ARG A 535 29.08 -10.75 -3.94
CA ARG A 535 30.46 -10.53 -3.55
C ARG A 535 30.78 -11.36 -2.31
N MET A 536 31.85 -12.19 -2.37
CA MET A 536 32.26 -13.06 -1.29
C MET A 536 33.28 -12.40 -0.34
#